data_df555857761d701b1e2b244f7728ff94
#
_entry.id   df555857761d701b1e2b244f7728ff94
#
_cell.length_a   1.000
_cell.length_b   1.000
_cell.length_c   1.000
_cell.angle_alpha   90.00
_cell.angle_beta   90.00
_cell.angle_gamma   90.00
#
_symmetry.space_group_name_H-M   'P 1'
#
loop_
_entity.id
_entity.type
_entity.pdbx_description
1 polymer ?
#
loop_
_entity_poly.entity_id
_entity_poly.type
_entity_poly.pdbx_seq_one_letter_code
_entity_poly.pdbx_strand_id
1 'polypeptide(L)'
;MMLHPELLRAANTARRPLGLATALLAAVTATHLAQAVLLALVLARIAQGATADLAPLLTAVIAVVLARALLGRAQRMTAVTAGAAVRVRLRDTLLLRLGALGPTAVTGARAGAVRATLVDGVEGVDAYVSRYLPQALITCLVPPALLVAVALVAPYAALSLGLALLLALLGPRGWDRLLARRGKDHWDSYEALAADYLEALQGMPTLRAAGAVGRVRERLELRSAALHRSTVAKLRVSLVDTGLTDLAVQGGTVAAVLVACSSAATGTTAATGTYLLLLLASECFRPVRDLSREWHAGYLGVSAADGIAALRTAEPAVPDRGTGTALWDGPPEVRFENVRFTHPGSDRPALDGVAFTAAPGRTTAVVGPSGAGKSTLLSLLLRQRDPDSGIVTVAGTDTAAYTLASLRRGIAVVSQETYLFHATIAENLCIARPAATDGQLRAAARDAGIDDEISRLPDGYATLVGERGATLSGGQRQRIALARALLADAPVLVLDEATSAVDERGQARIVRALSAVGRDRTRIVVAHRLDAVRNADHIVVLDAGRVAAEGDHATLLAGGGVYAALVAAGRTTRETDDPGPAHEATGRTPQEERAA
;
A
#
# COMPACT_ATOMS: atom_id res chain seq x y z
N MET A 1 0.39 -28.18 -7.68
CA MET A 1 0.17 -26.87 -8.31
C MET A 1 -0.51 -25.94 -7.31
N MET A 2 0.05 -24.76 -7.09
CA MET A 2 -0.60 -23.73 -6.27
C MET A 2 -1.61 -22.98 -7.13
N LEU A 3 -2.85 -23.43 -7.16
CA LEU A 3 -3.94 -22.76 -7.88
C LEU A 3 -4.78 -22.00 -6.86
N HIS A 4 -4.65 -20.67 -6.86
CA HIS A 4 -5.47 -19.78 -6.04
C HIS A 4 -6.50 -19.08 -6.93
N PRO A 5 -7.80 -19.00 -6.56
CA PRO A 5 -8.84 -18.43 -7.42
C PRO A 5 -8.59 -16.97 -7.80
N GLU A 6 -8.01 -16.16 -6.90
CA GLU A 6 -7.68 -14.75 -7.18
C GLU A 6 -6.58 -14.63 -8.24
N LEU A 7 -5.57 -15.50 -8.20
CA LEU A 7 -4.48 -15.49 -9.18
C LEU A 7 -4.97 -15.92 -10.56
N LEU A 8 -5.90 -16.87 -10.62
CA LEU A 8 -6.54 -17.28 -11.86
C LEU A 8 -7.43 -16.17 -12.44
N ARG A 9 -8.14 -15.44 -11.60
CA ARG A 9 -8.88 -14.24 -12.04
C ARG A 9 -7.93 -13.17 -12.60
N ALA A 10 -6.82 -12.91 -11.93
CA ALA A 10 -5.80 -12.00 -12.42
C ALA A 10 -5.23 -12.46 -13.78
N ALA A 11 -4.90 -13.75 -13.93
CA ALA A 11 -4.43 -14.35 -15.18
C ALA A 11 -5.46 -14.18 -16.33
N ASN A 12 -6.75 -14.30 -16.02
CA ASN A 12 -7.83 -14.15 -17.00
C ASN A 12 -7.93 -12.74 -17.62
N THR A 13 -7.41 -11.71 -16.93
CA THR A 13 -7.36 -10.35 -17.47
C THR A 13 -6.36 -10.20 -18.63
N ALA A 14 -5.36 -11.08 -18.73
CA ALA A 14 -4.32 -11.07 -19.75
C ALA A 14 -4.28 -12.40 -20.55
N ARG A 15 -5.41 -13.11 -20.72
CA ARG A 15 -5.47 -14.45 -21.33
C ARG A 15 -4.85 -14.53 -22.73
N ARG A 16 -5.00 -13.52 -23.58
CA ARG A 16 -4.43 -13.52 -24.93
C ARG A 16 -2.89 -13.50 -24.93
N PRO A 17 -2.22 -12.50 -24.31
CA PRO A 17 -0.77 -12.51 -24.25
C PRO A 17 -0.20 -13.68 -23.43
N LEU A 18 -0.91 -14.15 -22.39
CA LEU A 18 -0.55 -15.33 -21.61
C LEU A 18 -0.62 -16.60 -22.46
N GLY A 19 -1.68 -16.80 -23.23
CA GLY A 19 -1.83 -17.92 -24.16
C GLY A 19 -0.74 -17.94 -25.21
N LEU A 20 -0.40 -16.77 -25.80
CA LEU A 20 0.69 -16.65 -26.75
C LEU A 20 2.05 -16.96 -26.10
N ALA A 21 2.33 -16.44 -24.90
CA ALA A 21 3.55 -16.74 -24.16
C ALA A 21 3.70 -18.22 -23.85
N THR A 22 2.59 -18.89 -23.49
CA THR A 22 2.54 -20.33 -23.23
C THR A 22 2.77 -21.14 -24.52
N ALA A 23 2.15 -20.74 -25.63
CA ALA A 23 2.34 -21.39 -26.94
C ALA A 23 3.79 -21.25 -27.42
N LEU A 24 4.39 -20.07 -27.26
CA LEU A 24 5.81 -19.85 -27.57
C LEU A 24 6.73 -20.67 -26.66
N LEU A 25 6.41 -20.83 -25.37
CA LEU A 25 7.14 -21.70 -24.46
C LEU A 25 7.05 -23.17 -24.88
N ALA A 26 5.88 -23.61 -25.32
CA ALA A 26 5.71 -24.95 -25.89
C ALA A 26 6.55 -25.13 -27.18
N ALA A 27 6.58 -24.11 -28.04
CA ALA A 27 7.43 -24.12 -29.24
C ALA A 27 8.92 -24.20 -28.88
N VAL A 28 9.38 -23.42 -27.89
CA VAL A 28 10.76 -23.51 -27.36
C VAL A 28 11.04 -24.91 -26.84
N THR A 29 10.13 -25.52 -26.09
CA THR A 29 10.28 -26.89 -25.58
C THR A 29 10.37 -27.89 -26.74
N ALA A 30 9.55 -27.73 -27.78
CA ALA A 30 9.59 -28.56 -28.97
C ALA A 30 10.95 -28.49 -29.69
N THR A 31 11.59 -27.31 -29.72
CA THR A 31 12.97 -27.16 -30.29
C THR A 31 14.02 -27.90 -29.46
N HIS A 32 13.87 -28.01 -28.15
CA HIS A 32 14.76 -28.85 -27.32
C HIS A 32 14.61 -30.34 -27.65
N LEU A 33 13.38 -30.80 -27.82
CA LEU A 33 13.11 -32.17 -28.22
C LEU A 33 13.64 -32.47 -29.63
N ALA A 34 13.41 -31.56 -30.58
CA ALA A 34 13.94 -31.68 -31.92
C ALA A 34 15.47 -31.77 -31.94
N GLN A 35 16.15 -30.92 -31.12
CA GLN A 35 17.59 -31.00 -30.96
C GLN A 35 18.06 -32.33 -30.38
N ALA A 36 17.38 -32.87 -29.36
CA ALA A 36 17.70 -34.17 -28.79
C ALA A 36 17.58 -35.29 -29.84
N VAL A 37 16.52 -35.29 -30.64
CA VAL A 37 16.35 -36.24 -31.74
C VAL A 37 17.44 -36.10 -32.79
N LEU A 38 17.75 -34.89 -33.27
CA LEU A 38 18.78 -34.66 -34.27
C LEU A 38 20.18 -35.06 -33.77
N LEU A 39 20.52 -34.77 -32.54
CA LEU A 39 21.76 -35.20 -31.92
C LEU A 39 21.87 -36.71 -31.77
N ALA A 40 20.76 -37.39 -31.42
CA ALA A 40 20.71 -38.86 -31.37
C ALA A 40 21.01 -39.46 -32.75
N LEU A 41 20.45 -38.88 -33.80
CA LEU A 41 20.69 -39.32 -35.18
C LEU A 41 22.15 -39.06 -35.59
N VAL A 42 22.73 -37.92 -35.27
CA VAL A 42 24.15 -37.61 -35.50
C VAL A 42 25.05 -38.64 -34.82
N LEU A 43 24.84 -38.91 -33.54
CA LEU A 43 25.60 -39.88 -32.76
C LEU A 43 25.46 -41.31 -33.32
N ALA A 44 24.27 -41.70 -33.72
CA ALA A 44 24.03 -43.00 -34.33
C ALA A 44 24.75 -43.16 -35.69
N ARG A 45 24.77 -42.15 -36.55
CA ARG A 45 25.50 -42.14 -37.82
C ARG A 45 27.01 -42.22 -37.61
N ILE A 46 27.55 -41.47 -36.63
CA ILE A 46 28.97 -41.56 -36.27
C ILE A 46 29.32 -42.96 -35.78
N ALA A 47 28.52 -43.57 -34.93
CA ALA A 47 28.74 -44.92 -34.41
C ALA A 47 28.68 -45.98 -35.49
N GLN A 48 27.92 -45.76 -36.57
CA GLN A 48 27.84 -46.64 -37.74
C GLN A 48 28.91 -46.38 -38.80
N GLY A 49 29.80 -45.40 -38.59
CA GLY A 49 30.81 -45.03 -39.57
C GLY A 49 30.28 -44.27 -40.81
N ALA A 50 29.02 -43.91 -40.85
CA ALA A 50 28.35 -43.22 -41.95
C ALA A 50 28.51 -41.70 -41.84
N THR A 51 29.71 -41.20 -42.15
CA THR A 51 30.06 -39.77 -41.97
C THR A 51 29.65 -38.86 -43.14
N ALA A 52 29.32 -39.41 -44.29
CA ALA A 52 28.96 -38.64 -45.48
C ALA A 52 27.68 -37.78 -45.31
N ASP A 53 26.74 -38.23 -44.52
CA ASP A 53 25.43 -37.58 -44.32
C ASP A 53 25.34 -36.70 -43.05
N LEU A 54 26.48 -36.37 -42.43
CA LEU A 54 26.49 -35.57 -41.19
C LEU A 54 26.19 -34.08 -41.42
N ALA A 55 26.63 -33.54 -42.56
CA ALA A 55 26.49 -32.10 -42.84
C ALA A 55 25.03 -31.59 -42.78
N PRO A 56 24.03 -32.26 -43.41
CA PRO A 56 22.62 -31.82 -43.32
C PRO A 56 22.06 -31.93 -41.90
N LEU A 57 22.45 -32.94 -41.13
CA LEU A 57 22.01 -33.08 -39.74
C LEU A 57 22.58 -31.99 -38.84
N LEU A 58 23.87 -31.65 -39.01
CA LEU A 58 24.52 -30.56 -38.25
C LEU A 58 23.93 -29.18 -38.61
N THR A 59 23.64 -28.96 -39.90
CA THR A 59 22.98 -27.71 -40.32
C THR A 59 21.54 -27.61 -39.71
N ALA A 60 20.83 -28.75 -39.66
CA ALA A 60 19.52 -28.78 -38.98
C ALA A 60 19.62 -28.48 -37.46
N VAL A 61 20.63 -29.02 -36.77
CA VAL A 61 20.89 -28.70 -35.36
C VAL A 61 21.13 -27.19 -35.19
N ILE A 62 22.00 -26.57 -36.03
CA ILE A 62 22.26 -25.15 -35.99
C ILE A 62 20.98 -24.35 -36.24
N ALA A 63 20.17 -24.71 -37.23
CA ALA A 63 18.92 -24.06 -37.55
C ALA A 63 17.93 -24.12 -36.35
N VAL A 64 17.82 -25.27 -35.69
CA VAL A 64 16.95 -25.47 -34.49
C VAL A 64 17.44 -24.62 -33.32
N VAL A 65 18.77 -24.50 -33.12
CA VAL A 65 19.36 -23.65 -32.07
C VAL A 65 19.08 -22.16 -32.34
N LEU A 66 19.21 -21.71 -33.58
CA LEU A 66 18.89 -20.33 -33.97
C LEU A 66 17.38 -20.04 -33.83
N ALA A 67 16.53 -20.95 -34.31
CA ALA A 67 15.08 -20.83 -34.15
C ALA A 67 14.69 -20.74 -32.67
N ARG A 68 15.31 -21.56 -31.80
CA ARG A 68 15.11 -21.51 -30.35
C ARG A 68 15.49 -20.16 -29.75
N ALA A 69 16.60 -19.58 -30.18
CA ALA A 69 17.03 -18.26 -29.69
C ALA A 69 16.00 -17.17 -30.02
N LEU A 70 15.46 -17.18 -31.23
CA LEU A 70 14.41 -16.27 -31.69
C LEU A 70 13.09 -16.48 -30.94
N LEU A 71 12.62 -17.75 -30.85
CA LEU A 71 11.40 -18.10 -30.13
C LEU A 71 11.53 -17.77 -28.63
N GLY A 72 12.68 -18.05 -28.03
CA GLY A 72 12.92 -17.73 -26.62
C GLY A 72 12.93 -16.21 -26.35
N ARG A 73 13.43 -15.40 -27.29
CA ARG A 73 13.31 -13.94 -27.22
C ARG A 73 11.83 -13.51 -27.30
N ALA A 74 11.11 -14.01 -28.29
CA ALA A 74 9.70 -13.69 -28.48
C ALA A 74 8.85 -14.11 -27.25
N GLN A 75 9.13 -15.29 -26.70
CA GLN A 75 8.47 -15.81 -25.51
C GLN A 75 8.69 -14.89 -24.30
N ARG A 76 9.94 -14.50 -24.03
CA ARG A 76 10.25 -13.58 -22.92
C ARG A 76 9.59 -12.22 -23.08
N MET A 77 9.57 -11.65 -24.29
CA MET A 77 8.89 -10.36 -24.54
C MET A 77 7.40 -10.45 -24.31
N THR A 78 6.74 -11.52 -24.80
CA THR A 78 5.30 -11.72 -24.57
C THR A 78 4.97 -12.03 -23.12
N ALA A 79 5.81 -12.76 -22.41
CA ALA A 79 5.63 -13.01 -20.97
C ALA A 79 5.70 -11.72 -20.16
N VAL A 80 6.70 -10.85 -20.43
CA VAL A 80 6.84 -9.54 -19.77
C VAL A 80 5.64 -8.64 -20.07
N THR A 81 5.15 -8.61 -21.32
CA THR A 81 3.95 -7.80 -21.66
C THR A 81 2.69 -8.34 -20.98
N ALA A 82 2.55 -9.66 -20.85
CA ALA A 82 1.44 -10.29 -20.14
C ALA A 82 1.46 -9.91 -18.66
N GLY A 83 2.61 -10.01 -18.01
CA GLY A 83 2.81 -9.65 -16.61
C GLY A 83 2.56 -8.17 -16.35
N ALA A 84 3.11 -7.29 -17.19
CA ALA A 84 2.88 -5.85 -17.10
C ALA A 84 1.39 -5.49 -17.22
N ALA A 85 0.66 -6.13 -18.13
CA ALA A 85 -0.78 -5.90 -18.28
C ALA A 85 -1.57 -6.33 -17.03
N VAL A 86 -1.21 -7.45 -16.39
CA VAL A 86 -1.81 -7.91 -15.13
C VAL A 86 -1.49 -6.93 -14.01
N ARG A 87 -0.23 -6.53 -13.86
CA ARG A 87 0.24 -5.61 -12.83
C ARG A 87 -0.49 -4.27 -12.88
N VAL A 88 -0.57 -3.66 -14.07
CA VAL A 88 -1.25 -2.36 -14.26
C VAL A 88 -2.73 -2.49 -13.88
N ARG A 89 -3.45 -3.47 -14.44
CA ARG A 89 -4.88 -3.64 -14.16
C ARG A 89 -5.18 -3.98 -12.71
N LEU A 90 -4.38 -4.87 -12.11
CA LEU A 90 -4.58 -5.25 -10.71
C LEU A 90 -4.33 -4.07 -9.77
N ARG A 91 -3.23 -3.33 -9.99
CA ARG A 91 -2.92 -2.13 -9.21
C ARG A 91 -4.02 -1.08 -9.33
N ASP A 92 -4.49 -0.82 -10.54
CA ASP A 92 -5.57 0.13 -10.81
C ASP A 92 -6.86 -0.26 -10.08
N THR A 93 -7.27 -1.53 -10.21
CA THR A 93 -8.45 -2.06 -9.51
C THR A 93 -8.32 -1.95 -7.98
N LEU A 94 -7.16 -2.28 -7.42
CA LEU A 94 -6.94 -2.22 -5.97
C LEU A 94 -6.87 -0.77 -5.47
N LEU A 95 -6.27 0.16 -6.22
CA LEU A 95 -6.24 1.58 -5.87
C LEU A 95 -7.63 2.21 -5.91
N LEU A 96 -8.42 1.92 -6.95
CA LEU A 96 -9.82 2.37 -7.02
C LEU A 96 -10.63 1.83 -5.83
N ARG A 97 -10.43 0.55 -5.50
CA ARG A 97 -11.11 -0.06 -4.34
C ARG A 97 -10.68 0.58 -3.03
N LEU A 98 -9.37 0.82 -2.85
CA LEU A 98 -8.84 1.49 -1.68
C LEU A 98 -9.44 2.90 -1.51
N GLY A 99 -9.54 3.66 -2.61
CA GLY A 99 -10.23 4.95 -2.61
C GLY A 99 -11.69 4.86 -2.17
N ALA A 100 -12.41 3.82 -2.60
CA ALA A 100 -13.80 3.58 -2.22
C ALA A 100 -13.97 3.15 -0.75
N LEU A 101 -12.96 2.47 -0.16
CA LEU A 101 -12.98 2.06 1.26
C LEU A 101 -12.91 3.26 2.23
N GLY A 102 -12.38 4.38 1.79
CA GLY A 102 -12.25 5.60 2.58
C GLY A 102 -11.08 5.61 3.57
N PRO A 103 -10.87 6.72 4.29
CA PRO A 103 -9.66 6.93 5.12
C PRO A 103 -9.56 5.99 6.31
N THR A 104 -10.68 5.47 6.81
CA THR A 104 -10.72 4.58 7.98
C THR A 104 -10.19 3.18 7.70
N ALA A 105 -10.08 2.77 6.43
CA ALA A 105 -9.58 1.45 6.03
C ALA A 105 -8.06 1.33 6.12
N VAL A 106 -7.32 2.45 6.15
CA VAL A 106 -5.84 2.52 6.01
C VAL A 106 -5.19 3.09 7.27
N THR A 107 -5.71 2.81 8.46
CA THR A 107 -5.14 3.33 9.71
C THR A 107 -4.29 2.30 10.43
N GLY A 108 -3.19 2.74 11.05
CA GLY A 108 -2.33 1.92 11.91
C GLY A 108 -1.63 0.77 11.18
N ALA A 109 -1.60 -0.42 11.80
CA ALA A 109 -0.94 -1.63 11.28
C ALA A 109 -1.46 -2.09 9.91
N ARG A 110 -2.69 -1.71 9.54
CA ARG A 110 -3.26 -2.01 8.22
C ARG A 110 -2.57 -1.28 7.07
N ALA A 111 -2.01 -0.09 7.31
CA ALA A 111 -1.31 0.68 6.27
C ALA A 111 -0.10 -0.07 5.71
N GLY A 112 0.69 -0.73 6.58
CA GLY A 112 1.81 -1.57 6.18
C GLY A 112 1.38 -2.78 5.33
N ALA A 113 0.33 -3.48 5.76
CA ALA A 113 -0.23 -4.63 5.04
C ALA A 113 -0.80 -4.22 3.66
N VAL A 114 -1.52 -3.11 3.58
CA VAL A 114 -2.05 -2.57 2.31
C VAL A 114 -0.90 -2.20 1.37
N ARG A 115 0.15 -1.53 1.87
CA ARG A 115 1.34 -1.21 1.09
C ARG A 115 2.02 -2.48 0.55
N ALA A 116 2.27 -3.47 1.41
CA ALA A 116 2.87 -4.73 1.00
C ALA A 116 2.03 -5.44 -0.09
N THR A 117 0.71 -5.43 0.04
CA THR A 117 -0.20 -6.00 -0.96
C THR A 117 -0.13 -5.25 -2.30
N LEU A 118 -0.14 -3.90 -2.28
CA LEU A 118 -0.16 -3.06 -3.49
C LEU A 118 1.18 -3.03 -4.23
N VAL A 119 2.29 -3.14 -3.52
CA VAL A 119 3.64 -3.08 -4.11
C VAL A 119 4.16 -4.50 -4.35
N ASP A 120 4.49 -5.21 -3.28
CA ASP A 120 5.19 -6.49 -3.36
C ASP A 120 4.24 -7.61 -3.84
N GLY A 121 2.98 -7.59 -3.38
CA GLY A 121 1.97 -8.56 -3.75
C GLY A 121 1.61 -8.51 -5.23
N VAL A 122 1.42 -7.33 -5.78
CA VAL A 122 1.11 -7.15 -7.22
C VAL A 122 2.28 -7.61 -8.10
N GLU A 123 3.53 -7.37 -7.69
CA GLU A 123 4.71 -7.87 -8.42
C GLU A 123 4.84 -9.39 -8.31
N GLY A 124 4.50 -9.97 -7.17
CA GLY A 124 4.42 -11.42 -7.02
C GLY A 124 3.39 -12.07 -7.93
N VAL A 125 2.22 -11.43 -8.13
CA VAL A 125 1.19 -11.91 -9.09
C VAL A 125 1.67 -11.82 -10.52
N ASP A 126 2.42 -10.77 -10.91
CA ASP A 126 3.06 -10.69 -12.22
C ASP A 126 3.96 -11.91 -12.47
N ALA A 127 4.89 -12.20 -11.55
CA ALA A 127 5.79 -13.34 -11.66
C ALA A 127 5.04 -14.68 -11.71
N TYR A 128 3.97 -14.83 -10.93
CA TYR A 128 3.12 -16.02 -10.98
C TYR A 128 2.48 -16.22 -12.35
N VAL A 129 1.89 -15.16 -12.91
CA VAL A 129 1.15 -15.24 -14.18
C VAL A 129 2.10 -15.35 -15.37
N SER A 130 3.17 -14.57 -15.41
CA SER A 130 4.07 -14.48 -16.58
C SER A 130 5.08 -15.62 -16.67
N ARG A 131 5.46 -16.25 -15.54
CA ARG A 131 6.53 -17.26 -15.50
C ARG A 131 6.05 -18.60 -14.96
N TYR A 132 5.48 -18.62 -13.73
CA TYR A 132 5.12 -19.87 -13.07
C TYR A 132 3.99 -20.61 -13.79
N LEU A 133 2.89 -19.93 -14.13
CA LEU A 133 1.71 -20.57 -14.70
C LEU A 133 1.97 -21.22 -16.09
N PRO A 134 2.65 -20.54 -17.05
CA PRO A 134 3.04 -21.18 -18.31
C PRO A 134 3.94 -22.39 -18.11
N GLN A 135 4.95 -22.27 -17.23
CA GLN A 135 5.88 -23.36 -16.95
C GLN A 135 5.17 -24.57 -16.29
N ALA A 136 4.23 -24.30 -15.39
CA ALA A 136 3.44 -25.33 -14.75
C ALA A 136 2.59 -26.12 -15.77
N LEU A 137 1.99 -25.43 -16.76
CA LEU A 137 1.25 -26.09 -17.84
C LEU A 137 2.16 -26.97 -18.69
N ILE A 138 3.34 -26.50 -19.09
CA ILE A 138 4.34 -27.27 -19.83
C ILE A 138 4.78 -28.51 -19.04
N THR A 139 5.02 -28.32 -17.73
CA THR A 139 5.43 -29.45 -16.85
C THR A 139 4.33 -30.51 -16.68
N CYS A 140 3.06 -30.12 -16.78
CA CYS A 140 1.95 -31.08 -16.75
C CYS A 140 1.76 -31.84 -18.06
N LEU A 141 2.17 -31.29 -19.20
CA LEU A 141 1.92 -31.88 -20.53
C LEU A 141 3.13 -32.63 -21.08
N VAL A 142 4.32 -32.04 -21.03
CA VAL A 142 5.49 -32.55 -21.74
C VAL A 142 6.10 -33.80 -21.10
N PRO A 143 6.39 -33.87 -19.79
CA PRO A 143 6.96 -35.09 -19.21
C PRO A 143 6.08 -36.33 -19.36
N PRO A 144 4.75 -36.29 -19.13
CA PRO A 144 3.90 -37.43 -19.38
C PRO A 144 3.88 -37.88 -20.85
N ALA A 145 3.84 -36.92 -21.80
CA ALA A 145 3.89 -37.24 -23.22
C ALA A 145 5.21 -37.91 -23.61
N LEU A 146 6.34 -37.45 -23.07
CA LEU A 146 7.64 -38.06 -23.27
C LEU A 146 7.75 -39.44 -22.63
N LEU A 147 7.18 -39.66 -21.46
CA LEU A 147 7.12 -40.98 -20.83
C LEU A 147 6.36 -41.99 -21.70
N VAL A 148 5.25 -41.57 -22.29
CA VAL A 148 4.51 -42.45 -23.25
C VAL A 148 5.38 -42.75 -24.46
N ALA A 149 6.04 -41.76 -25.06
CA ALA A 149 6.93 -41.94 -26.19
C ALA A 149 8.11 -42.89 -25.87
N VAL A 150 8.73 -42.73 -24.70
CA VAL A 150 9.81 -43.62 -24.23
C VAL A 150 9.28 -45.03 -23.94
N ALA A 151 8.08 -45.18 -23.39
CA ALA A 151 7.48 -46.48 -23.07
C ALA A 151 7.26 -47.36 -24.34
N LEU A 152 7.00 -46.71 -25.47
CA LEU A 152 6.83 -47.42 -26.76
C LEU A 152 8.16 -48.00 -27.30
N VAL A 153 9.31 -47.45 -26.89
CA VAL A 153 10.64 -47.86 -27.33
C VAL A 153 11.34 -48.72 -26.28
N ALA A 154 11.26 -48.34 -25.00
CA ALA A 154 11.94 -48.98 -23.88
C ALA A 154 11.11 -48.90 -22.59
N PRO A 155 10.20 -49.86 -22.34
CA PRO A 155 9.26 -49.82 -21.23
C PRO A 155 9.94 -49.77 -19.85
N TYR A 156 11.06 -50.46 -19.67
CA TYR A 156 11.81 -50.45 -18.42
C TYR A 156 12.48 -49.09 -18.15
N ALA A 157 12.96 -48.42 -19.20
CA ALA A 157 13.49 -47.04 -19.05
C ALA A 157 12.37 -46.04 -18.73
N ALA A 158 11.20 -46.18 -19.34
CA ALA A 158 10.03 -45.38 -19.02
C ALA A 158 9.57 -45.57 -17.57
N LEU A 159 9.62 -46.81 -17.05
CA LEU A 159 9.27 -47.09 -15.67
C LEU A 159 10.23 -46.38 -14.69
N SER A 160 11.55 -46.43 -14.92
CA SER A 160 12.55 -45.78 -14.10
C SER A 160 12.41 -44.23 -14.12
N LEU A 161 12.20 -43.65 -15.30
CA LEU A 161 11.92 -42.22 -15.49
C LEU A 161 10.62 -41.79 -14.83
N GLY A 162 9.56 -42.62 -14.97
CA GLY A 162 8.25 -42.36 -14.36
C GLY A 162 8.30 -42.34 -12.83
N LEU A 163 9.02 -43.33 -12.24
CA LEU A 163 9.21 -43.39 -10.79
C LEU A 163 10.01 -42.17 -10.28
N ALA A 164 11.08 -41.80 -10.96
CA ALA A 164 11.88 -40.64 -10.64
C ALA A 164 11.09 -39.33 -10.81
N LEU A 165 10.27 -39.21 -11.86
CA LEU A 165 9.39 -38.07 -12.07
C LEU A 165 8.33 -37.97 -10.96
N LEU A 166 7.75 -39.10 -10.58
CA LEU A 166 6.79 -39.19 -9.48
C LEU A 166 7.45 -38.72 -8.16
N LEU A 167 8.66 -39.20 -7.89
CA LEU A 167 9.45 -38.77 -6.71
C LEU A 167 9.78 -37.28 -6.75
N ALA A 168 10.20 -36.76 -7.90
CA ALA A 168 10.49 -35.33 -8.07
C ALA A 168 9.26 -34.41 -7.88
N LEU A 169 8.06 -34.89 -8.28
CA LEU A 169 6.82 -34.12 -8.17
C LEU A 169 6.10 -34.29 -6.83
N LEU A 170 6.14 -35.50 -6.24
CA LEU A 170 5.43 -35.81 -4.99
C LEU A 170 6.31 -35.67 -3.75
N GLY A 171 7.61 -35.87 -3.87
CA GLY A 171 8.57 -35.74 -2.77
C GLY A 171 8.45 -34.39 -2.07
N PRO A 172 8.49 -33.26 -2.79
CA PRO A 172 8.32 -31.93 -2.20
C PRO A 172 7.02 -31.73 -1.42
N ARG A 173 5.92 -32.37 -1.84
CA ARG A 173 4.61 -32.24 -1.15
C ARG A 173 4.62 -32.75 0.29
N GLY A 174 5.48 -33.69 0.63
CA GLY A 174 5.67 -34.14 2.00
C GLY A 174 6.19 -33.04 2.93
N TRP A 175 6.95 -32.08 2.35
CA TRP A 175 7.55 -30.95 3.04
C TRP A 175 6.78 -29.65 2.90
N ASP A 176 5.78 -29.56 2.01
CA ASP A 176 5.05 -28.32 1.71
C ASP A 176 4.47 -27.67 2.97
N ARG A 177 3.90 -28.47 3.89
CA ARG A 177 3.34 -27.95 5.15
C ARG A 177 4.41 -27.36 6.07
N LEU A 178 5.57 -28.01 6.15
CA LEU A 178 6.70 -27.55 6.96
C LEU A 178 7.33 -26.30 6.33
N LEU A 179 7.51 -26.30 5.02
CA LEU A 179 8.04 -25.16 4.27
C LEU A 179 7.12 -23.93 4.37
N ALA A 180 5.79 -24.13 4.25
CA ALA A 180 4.81 -23.06 4.42
C ALA A 180 4.84 -22.47 5.84
N ARG A 181 4.91 -23.32 6.88
CA ARG A 181 5.04 -22.88 8.28
C ARG A 181 6.32 -22.08 8.50
N ARG A 182 7.47 -22.57 8.04
CA ARG A 182 8.77 -21.88 8.15
C ARG A 182 8.82 -20.59 7.33
N GLY A 183 8.14 -20.56 6.18
CA GLY A 183 8.01 -19.38 5.37
C GLY A 183 7.23 -18.27 6.08
N LYS A 184 6.13 -18.64 6.76
CA LYS A 184 5.33 -17.71 7.58
C LYS A 184 6.15 -17.16 8.77
N ASP A 185 6.81 -18.03 9.55
CA ASP A 185 7.66 -17.62 10.67
C ASP A 185 8.76 -16.64 10.23
N HIS A 186 9.33 -16.85 9.02
CA HIS A 186 10.31 -15.95 8.44
C HIS A 186 9.71 -14.60 8.07
N TRP A 187 8.52 -14.60 7.44
CA TRP A 187 7.83 -13.37 7.04
C TRP A 187 7.40 -12.54 8.24
N ASP A 188 6.82 -13.17 9.24
CA ASP A 188 6.41 -12.51 10.50
C ASP A 188 7.63 -11.87 11.21
N SER A 189 8.78 -12.56 11.21
CA SER A 189 10.04 -12.03 11.76
C SER A 189 10.60 -10.85 10.96
N TYR A 190 10.47 -10.88 9.63
CA TYR A 190 10.87 -9.79 8.74
C TYR A 190 10.00 -8.56 8.93
N GLU A 191 8.68 -8.74 8.97
CA GLU A 191 7.71 -7.66 9.15
C GLU A 191 7.89 -6.98 10.52
N ALA A 192 8.08 -7.78 11.59
CA ALA A 192 8.35 -7.26 12.93
C ALA A 192 9.64 -6.43 12.98
N LEU A 193 10.73 -6.90 12.35
CA LEU A 193 11.98 -6.16 12.30
C LEU A 193 11.85 -4.87 11.48
N ALA A 194 11.16 -4.92 10.34
CA ALA A 194 10.94 -3.74 9.49
C ALA A 194 10.10 -2.67 10.22
N ALA A 195 9.09 -3.08 10.99
CA ALA A 195 8.30 -2.18 11.82
C ALA A 195 9.14 -1.53 12.93
N ASP A 196 9.94 -2.32 13.66
CA ASP A 196 10.83 -1.83 14.72
C ASP A 196 11.90 -0.84 14.16
N TYR A 197 12.44 -1.10 12.95
CA TYR A 197 13.35 -0.16 12.29
C TYR A 197 12.67 1.16 11.93
N LEU A 198 11.47 1.10 11.36
CA LEU A 198 10.72 2.31 10.99
C LEU A 198 10.39 3.15 12.23
N GLU A 199 9.95 2.50 13.32
CA GLU A 199 9.69 3.16 14.61
C GLU A 199 10.96 3.84 15.14
N ALA A 200 12.10 3.14 15.13
CA ALA A 200 13.37 3.68 15.59
C ALA A 200 13.84 4.88 14.74
N LEU A 201 13.68 4.83 13.42
CA LEU A 201 14.03 5.93 12.52
C LEU A 201 13.14 7.16 12.73
N GLN A 202 11.83 6.96 12.86
CA GLN A 202 10.87 8.03 13.13
C GLN A 202 11.08 8.64 14.52
N GLY A 203 11.39 7.81 15.52
CA GLY A 203 11.65 8.22 16.90
C GLY A 203 13.10 8.67 17.18
N MET A 204 13.98 8.71 16.16
CA MET A 204 15.43 8.97 16.36
C MET A 204 15.72 10.28 17.12
N PRO A 205 15.03 11.41 16.88
CA PRO A 205 15.24 12.63 17.67
C PRO A 205 14.97 12.41 19.16
N THR A 206 13.87 11.73 19.49
CA THR A 206 13.49 11.39 20.88
C THR A 206 14.49 10.42 21.51
N LEU A 207 14.93 9.40 20.76
CA LEU A 207 15.92 8.43 21.24
C LEU A 207 17.26 9.08 21.55
N ARG A 208 17.70 10.05 20.75
CA ARG A 208 18.91 10.83 21.00
C ARG A 208 18.76 11.72 22.21
N ALA A 209 17.65 12.46 22.32
CA ALA A 209 17.37 13.31 23.46
C ALA A 209 17.30 12.53 24.79
N ALA A 210 16.75 11.32 24.76
CA ALA A 210 16.63 10.44 25.94
C ALA A 210 17.86 9.55 26.19
N GLY A 211 18.92 9.64 25.37
CA GLY A 211 20.11 8.77 25.49
C GLY A 211 19.80 7.27 25.30
N ALA A 212 18.68 6.94 24.62
CA ALA A 212 18.13 5.59 24.52
C ALA A 212 18.58 4.81 23.27
N VAL A 213 19.42 5.38 22.40
CA VAL A 213 19.86 4.76 21.13
C VAL A 213 20.50 3.40 21.36
N GLY A 214 21.32 3.23 22.40
CA GLY A 214 21.97 1.95 22.71
C GLY A 214 20.98 0.83 23.02
N ARG A 215 19.95 1.11 23.82
CA ARG A 215 18.90 0.12 24.18
C ARG A 215 18.07 -0.31 22.97
N VAL A 216 17.74 0.64 22.08
CA VAL A 216 16.98 0.33 20.86
C VAL A 216 17.85 -0.45 19.88
N ARG A 217 19.13 -0.12 19.73
CA ARG A 217 20.09 -0.88 18.94
C ARG A 217 20.14 -2.35 19.40
N GLU A 218 20.28 -2.59 20.70
CA GLU A 218 20.31 -3.96 21.27
C GLU A 218 19.02 -4.73 20.96
N ARG A 219 17.85 -4.07 21.08
CA ARG A 219 16.55 -4.66 20.69
C ARG A 219 16.52 -5.03 19.20
N LEU A 220 17.00 -4.16 18.32
CA LEU A 220 17.07 -4.41 16.87
C LEU A 220 18.04 -5.54 16.54
N GLU A 221 19.18 -5.65 17.24
CA GLU A 221 20.13 -6.76 17.10
C GLU A 221 19.48 -8.10 17.47
N LEU A 222 18.72 -8.17 18.57
CA LEU A 222 17.97 -9.37 18.96
C LEU A 222 16.91 -9.77 17.92
N ARG A 223 16.18 -8.81 17.36
CA ARG A 223 15.21 -9.04 16.27
C ARG A 223 15.90 -9.50 14.99
N SER A 224 17.02 -8.89 14.64
CA SER A 224 17.84 -9.29 13.48
C SER A 224 18.37 -10.72 13.64
N ALA A 225 18.84 -11.09 14.84
CA ALA A 225 19.25 -12.46 15.13
C ALA A 225 18.09 -13.47 15.07
N ALA A 226 16.87 -13.06 15.46
CA ALA A 226 15.68 -13.89 15.30
C ALA A 226 15.32 -14.10 13.83
N LEU A 227 15.35 -13.05 13.02
CA LEU A 227 15.17 -13.13 11.56
C LEU A 227 16.23 -14.03 10.91
N HIS A 228 17.50 -13.88 11.30
CA HIS A 228 18.58 -14.75 10.79
C HIS A 228 18.29 -16.22 11.07
N ARG A 229 17.90 -16.57 12.31
CA ARG A 229 17.56 -17.95 12.69
C ARG A 229 16.38 -18.49 11.87
N SER A 230 15.32 -17.71 11.70
CA SER A 230 14.16 -18.12 10.89
C SER A 230 14.52 -18.27 9.41
N THR A 231 15.38 -17.40 8.88
CA THR A 231 15.91 -17.49 7.51
C THR A 231 16.71 -18.77 7.31
N VAL A 232 17.64 -19.07 8.22
CA VAL A 232 18.45 -20.32 8.17
C VAL A 232 17.56 -21.55 8.29
N ALA A 233 16.56 -21.53 9.16
CA ALA A 233 15.62 -22.64 9.31
C ALA A 233 14.80 -22.88 8.02
N LYS A 234 14.33 -21.81 7.36
CA LYS A 234 13.67 -21.86 6.06
C LYS A 234 14.59 -22.39 4.96
N LEU A 235 15.83 -21.88 4.88
CA LEU A 235 16.80 -22.29 3.87
C LEU A 235 17.18 -23.77 4.02
N ARG A 236 17.36 -24.28 5.24
CA ARG A 236 17.65 -25.71 5.47
C ARG A 236 16.56 -26.61 4.87
N VAL A 237 15.28 -26.28 5.14
CA VAL A 237 14.16 -27.07 4.58
C VAL A 237 14.11 -26.94 3.05
N SER A 238 14.32 -25.75 2.51
CA SER A 238 14.35 -25.50 1.05
C SER A 238 15.50 -26.24 0.36
N LEU A 239 16.68 -26.31 0.96
CA LEU A 239 17.83 -27.05 0.42
C LEU A 239 17.58 -28.56 0.40
N VAL A 240 16.95 -29.12 1.44
CA VAL A 240 16.57 -30.55 1.47
C VAL A 240 15.58 -30.85 0.33
N ASP A 241 14.60 -29.99 0.13
CA ASP A 241 13.61 -30.10 -0.94
C ASP A 241 14.26 -30.08 -2.33
N THR A 242 15.13 -29.09 -2.57
CA THR A 242 15.90 -28.99 -3.81
C THR A 242 16.80 -30.21 -4.00
N GLY A 243 17.51 -30.64 -2.95
CA GLY A 243 18.39 -31.81 -2.99
C GLY A 243 17.64 -33.10 -3.30
N LEU A 244 16.43 -33.30 -2.76
CA LEU A 244 15.59 -34.46 -3.06
C LEU A 244 15.13 -34.44 -4.53
N THR A 245 14.73 -33.29 -5.04
CA THR A 245 14.37 -33.14 -6.45
C THR A 245 15.56 -33.41 -7.36
N ASP A 246 16.74 -32.85 -7.06
CA ASP A 246 17.95 -33.08 -7.83
C ASP A 246 18.39 -34.57 -7.78
N LEU A 247 18.31 -35.21 -6.62
CA LEU A 247 18.59 -36.65 -6.49
C LEU A 247 17.63 -37.47 -7.37
N ALA A 248 16.34 -37.17 -7.34
CA ALA A 248 15.33 -37.87 -8.17
C ALA A 248 15.64 -37.69 -9.66
N VAL A 249 15.97 -36.44 -10.09
CA VAL A 249 16.30 -36.14 -11.50
C VAL A 249 17.58 -36.83 -11.93
N GLN A 250 18.66 -36.69 -11.15
CA GLN A 250 19.96 -37.31 -11.50
C GLN A 250 19.90 -38.83 -11.41
N GLY A 251 19.34 -39.36 -10.32
CA GLY A 251 19.15 -40.82 -10.13
C GLY A 251 18.28 -41.44 -11.23
N GLY A 252 17.17 -40.77 -11.58
CA GLY A 252 16.30 -41.21 -12.67
C GLY A 252 17.01 -41.18 -14.04
N THR A 253 17.80 -40.16 -14.30
CA THR A 253 18.61 -40.05 -15.53
C THR A 253 19.63 -41.17 -15.58
N VAL A 254 20.40 -41.40 -14.51
CA VAL A 254 21.39 -42.48 -14.44
C VAL A 254 20.73 -43.84 -14.58
N ALA A 255 19.60 -44.09 -13.92
CA ALA A 255 18.87 -45.36 -14.06
C ALA A 255 18.41 -45.60 -15.51
N ALA A 256 17.86 -44.57 -16.17
CA ALA A 256 17.46 -44.68 -17.57
C ALA A 256 18.64 -44.95 -18.51
N VAL A 257 19.81 -44.34 -18.25
CA VAL A 257 21.07 -44.58 -18.96
C VAL A 257 21.53 -46.02 -18.80
N LEU A 258 21.53 -46.54 -17.56
CA LEU A 258 21.90 -47.93 -17.28
C LEU A 258 20.99 -48.94 -18.00
N VAL A 259 19.67 -48.69 -17.98
CA VAL A 259 18.69 -49.50 -18.73
C VAL A 259 18.94 -49.41 -20.24
N ALA A 260 19.20 -48.23 -20.79
CA ALA A 260 19.50 -48.05 -22.21
C ALA A 260 20.78 -48.78 -22.62
N CYS A 261 21.85 -48.69 -21.82
CA CYS A 261 23.11 -49.37 -22.06
C CYS A 261 22.96 -50.91 -21.98
N SER A 262 22.21 -51.42 -20.98
CA SER A 262 21.94 -52.86 -20.86
C SER A 262 21.12 -53.39 -22.03
N SER A 263 20.12 -52.65 -22.48
CA SER A 263 19.31 -53.01 -23.67
C SER A 263 20.15 -52.98 -24.97
N ALA A 264 21.10 -52.10 -25.09
CA ALA A 264 22.03 -52.06 -26.20
C ALA A 264 23.00 -53.25 -26.17
N ALA A 265 23.53 -53.61 -24.97
CA ALA A 265 24.44 -54.76 -24.82
C ALA A 265 23.75 -56.11 -25.12
N THR A 266 22.45 -56.21 -24.86
CA THR A 266 21.67 -57.40 -25.19
C THR A 266 21.13 -57.40 -26.63
N GLY A 267 21.44 -56.37 -27.43
CA GLY A 267 20.99 -56.26 -28.82
C GLY A 267 19.48 -56.00 -29.00
N THR A 268 18.77 -55.69 -27.92
CA THR A 268 17.32 -55.46 -27.94
C THR A 268 16.93 -54.05 -28.48
N THR A 269 17.88 -53.12 -28.53
CA THR A 269 17.67 -51.76 -29.08
C THR A 269 18.72 -51.42 -30.10
N ALA A 270 18.33 -50.76 -31.21
CA ALA A 270 19.26 -50.19 -32.16
C ALA A 270 20.09 -49.01 -31.56
N ALA A 271 21.27 -48.74 -32.07
CA ALA A 271 22.12 -47.65 -31.61
C ALA A 271 21.41 -46.30 -31.58
N THR A 272 20.58 -46.03 -32.59
CA THR A 272 19.75 -44.80 -32.62
C THR A 272 18.80 -44.72 -31.44
N GLY A 273 18.13 -45.83 -31.06
CA GLY A 273 17.24 -45.89 -29.91
C GLY A 273 17.96 -45.65 -28.59
N THR A 274 19.19 -46.18 -28.44
CA THR A 274 20.01 -45.95 -27.24
C THR A 274 20.38 -44.48 -27.07
N TYR A 275 20.91 -43.82 -28.12
CA TYR A 275 21.24 -42.40 -28.05
C TYR A 275 20.01 -41.52 -27.86
N LEU A 276 18.88 -41.86 -28.46
CA LEU A 276 17.62 -41.17 -28.28
C LEU A 276 17.15 -41.23 -26.81
N LEU A 277 17.19 -42.40 -26.19
CA LEU A 277 16.83 -42.60 -24.79
C LEU A 277 17.72 -41.78 -23.84
N LEU A 278 19.04 -41.76 -24.09
CA LEU A 278 19.99 -40.96 -23.31
C LEU A 278 19.65 -39.49 -23.31
N LEU A 279 19.36 -38.93 -24.48
CA LEU A 279 19.07 -37.50 -24.63
C LEU A 279 17.66 -37.14 -24.16
N LEU A 280 16.65 -37.96 -24.45
CA LEU A 280 15.27 -37.74 -24.00
C LEU A 280 15.11 -37.89 -22.48
N ALA A 281 15.90 -38.74 -21.82
CA ALA A 281 15.90 -38.87 -20.37
C ALA A 281 16.21 -37.52 -19.71
N SER A 282 17.21 -36.79 -20.21
CA SER A 282 17.54 -35.44 -19.74
C SER A 282 16.43 -34.43 -20.01
N GLU A 283 15.82 -34.47 -21.20
CA GLU A 283 14.75 -33.55 -21.60
C GLU A 283 13.42 -33.80 -20.82
N CYS A 284 13.17 -35.03 -20.39
CA CYS A 284 12.01 -35.37 -19.58
C CYS A 284 11.95 -34.59 -18.25
N PHE A 285 13.10 -34.37 -17.64
CA PHE A 285 13.22 -33.61 -16.37
C PHE A 285 13.40 -32.12 -16.55
N ARG A 286 13.68 -31.61 -17.76
CA ARG A 286 13.88 -30.16 -18.00
C ARG A 286 12.70 -29.32 -17.52
N PRO A 287 11.42 -29.61 -17.88
CA PRO A 287 10.27 -28.83 -17.43
C PRO A 287 10.13 -28.79 -15.91
N VAL A 288 10.47 -29.88 -15.21
CA VAL A 288 10.43 -29.97 -13.74
C VAL A 288 11.49 -29.07 -13.10
N ARG A 289 12.72 -29.09 -13.61
CA ARG A 289 13.79 -28.19 -13.15
C ARG A 289 13.45 -26.72 -13.37
N ASP A 290 12.89 -26.40 -14.53
CA ASP A 290 12.49 -25.03 -14.85
C ASP A 290 11.32 -24.58 -13.98
N LEU A 291 10.33 -25.46 -13.71
CA LEU A 291 9.24 -25.19 -12.76
C LEU A 291 9.77 -24.93 -11.34
N SER A 292 10.76 -25.70 -10.87
CA SER A 292 11.37 -25.50 -9.56
C SER A 292 12.03 -24.12 -9.42
N ARG A 293 12.67 -23.62 -10.49
CA ARG A 293 13.23 -22.25 -10.51
C ARG A 293 12.17 -21.17 -10.45
N GLU A 294 11.07 -21.33 -11.19
CA GLU A 294 9.98 -20.36 -11.21
C GLU A 294 9.04 -20.47 -10.00
N TRP A 295 9.17 -21.53 -9.19
CA TRP A 295 8.40 -21.75 -7.98
C TRP A 295 8.55 -20.61 -6.97
N HIS A 296 9.80 -20.18 -6.70
CA HIS A 296 10.06 -19.13 -5.73
C HIS A 296 9.49 -17.78 -6.17
N ALA A 297 9.52 -17.48 -7.47
CA ALA A 297 8.89 -16.29 -8.03
C ALA A 297 7.35 -16.35 -7.94
N GLY A 298 6.76 -17.51 -8.18
CA GLY A 298 5.31 -17.73 -8.05
C GLY A 298 4.81 -17.72 -6.61
N TYR A 299 5.63 -18.13 -5.66
CA TYR A 299 5.26 -18.20 -4.24
C TYR A 299 4.91 -16.84 -3.62
N LEU A 300 5.62 -15.77 -4.02
CA LEU A 300 5.29 -14.40 -3.59
C LEU A 300 3.88 -14.00 -4.02
N GLY A 301 3.47 -14.37 -5.23
CA GLY A 301 2.10 -14.13 -5.71
C GLY A 301 1.05 -14.87 -4.89
N VAL A 302 1.33 -16.14 -4.54
CA VAL A 302 0.41 -16.95 -3.74
C VAL A 302 0.29 -16.41 -2.32
N SER A 303 1.40 -16.00 -1.69
CA SER A 303 1.37 -15.42 -0.34
C SER A 303 0.62 -14.08 -0.27
N ALA A 304 0.61 -13.31 -1.35
CA ALA A 304 -0.13 -12.06 -1.46
C ALA A 304 -1.62 -12.23 -1.83
N ALA A 305 -2.02 -13.41 -2.28
CA ALA A 305 -3.37 -13.65 -2.80
C ALA A 305 -4.46 -13.39 -1.76
N ASP A 306 -4.22 -13.77 -0.49
CA ASP A 306 -5.16 -13.53 0.61
C ASP A 306 -5.30 -12.03 0.91
N GLY A 307 -4.19 -11.28 0.92
CA GLY A 307 -4.21 -9.83 1.09
C GLY A 307 -4.94 -9.10 -0.04
N ILE A 308 -4.74 -9.55 -1.29
CA ILE A 308 -5.46 -9.05 -2.46
C ILE A 308 -6.96 -9.36 -2.35
N ALA A 309 -7.31 -10.58 -1.96
CA ALA A 309 -8.70 -11.00 -1.75
C ALA A 309 -9.36 -10.16 -0.66
N ALA A 310 -8.70 -10.00 0.48
CA ALA A 310 -9.17 -9.21 1.60
C ALA A 310 -9.42 -7.74 1.21
N LEU A 311 -8.49 -7.11 0.49
CA LEU A 311 -8.64 -5.73 0.05
C LEU A 311 -9.77 -5.58 -0.99
N ARG A 312 -9.94 -6.57 -1.88
CA ARG A 312 -10.97 -6.56 -2.92
C ARG A 312 -12.37 -6.78 -2.34
N THR A 313 -12.50 -7.63 -1.32
CA THR A 313 -13.79 -7.97 -0.69
C THR A 313 -14.13 -7.08 0.50
N ALA A 314 -13.18 -6.25 0.99
CA ALA A 314 -13.44 -5.32 2.07
C ALA A 314 -14.63 -4.42 1.75
N GLU A 315 -15.52 -4.26 2.69
CA GLU A 315 -16.65 -3.35 2.56
C GLU A 315 -16.25 -1.95 3.03
N PRO A 316 -16.67 -0.89 2.31
CA PRO A 316 -16.44 0.48 2.76
C PRO A 316 -17.18 0.72 4.07
N ALA A 317 -16.56 1.48 4.97
CA ALA A 317 -17.18 1.85 6.25
C ALA A 317 -18.50 2.61 6.06
N VAL A 318 -18.62 3.31 4.93
CA VAL A 318 -19.82 4.04 4.52
C VAL A 318 -20.12 3.69 3.07
N PRO A 319 -21.28 3.07 2.78
CA PRO A 319 -21.65 2.76 1.41
C PRO A 319 -22.13 4.02 0.69
N ASP A 320 -21.62 4.27 -0.52
CA ASP A 320 -22.05 5.39 -1.38
C ASP A 320 -23.32 4.99 -2.14
N ARG A 321 -24.47 5.08 -1.47
CA ARG A 321 -25.80 4.75 -2.01
C ARG A 321 -26.61 5.98 -2.38
N GLY A 322 -26.13 7.17 -2.05
CA GLY A 322 -26.80 8.42 -2.36
C GLY A 322 -26.82 8.71 -3.87
N THR A 323 -27.85 9.34 -4.35
CA THR A 323 -28.02 9.76 -5.76
C THR A 323 -28.06 11.27 -5.91
N GLY A 324 -28.27 11.99 -4.81
CA GLY A 324 -28.34 13.44 -4.78
C GLY A 324 -27.01 14.12 -5.05
N THR A 325 -27.06 15.26 -5.71
CA THR A 325 -25.94 16.17 -5.88
C THR A 325 -26.06 17.31 -4.89
N ALA A 326 -25.00 17.58 -4.12
CA ALA A 326 -24.92 18.72 -3.22
C ALA A 326 -24.63 20.00 -4.02
N LEU A 327 -25.61 20.50 -4.73
CA LEU A 327 -25.60 21.80 -5.40
C LEU A 327 -26.44 22.73 -4.54
N TRP A 328 -25.79 23.56 -3.74
CA TRP A 328 -26.48 24.48 -2.83
C TRP A 328 -26.36 25.91 -3.39
N ASP A 329 -27.51 26.57 -3.50
CA ASP A 329 -27.59 27.99 -3.88
C ASP A 329 -27.31 28.86 -2.65
N GLY A 330 -26.03 29.05 -2.34
CA GLY A 330 -25.57 29.80 -1.17
C GLY A 330 -25.19 28.92 0.03
N PRO A 331 -24.90 29.54 1.19
CA PRO A 331 -24.47 28.84 2.40
C PRO A 331 -25.59 27.97 2.98
N PRO A 332 -25.41 26.62 3.08
CA PRO A 332 -26.43 25.73 3.60
C PRO A 332 -26.47 25.73 5.13
N GLU A 333 -27.63 25.42 5.70
CA GLU A 333 -27.76 25.02 7.09
C GLU A 333 -27.11 23.63 7.28
N VAL A 334 -26.41 23.45 8.39
CA VAL A 334 -25.92 22.13 8.83
C VAL A 334 -26.57 21.81 10.16
N ARG A 335 -27.29 20.68 10.24
CA ARG A 335 -28.02 20.29 11.45
C ARG A 335 -27.69 18.86 11.87
N PHE A 336 -27.50 18.67 13.16
CA PHE A 336 -27.39 17.38 13.83
C PHE A 336 -28.67 17.14 14.61
N GLU A 337 -29.33 15.99 14.40
CA GLU A 337 -30.60 15.65 15.01
C GLU A 337 -30.49 14.35 15.80
N ASN A 338 -30.39 14.46 17.11
CA ASN A 338 -30.31 13.35 18.07
C ASN A 338 -29.26 12.28 17.69
N VAL A 339 -28.08 12.74 17.29
CA VAL A 339 -27.02 11.92 16.74
C VAL A 339 -26.33 11.10 17.82
N ARG A 340 -26.29 9.78 17.64
CA ARG A 340 -25.51 8.82 18.44
C ARG A 340 -24.47 8.13 17.59
N PHE A 341 -23.30 7.91 18.18
CA PHE A 341 -22.24 7.17 17.51
C PHE A 341 -21.27 6.55 18.53
N THR A 342 -20.96 5.26 18.32
CA THR A 342 -19.99 4.50 19.11
C THR A 342 -18.85 4.02 18.20
N HIS A 343 -17.60 4.27 18.57
CA HIS A 343 -16.46 3.75 17.81
C HIS A 343 -16.40 2.23 17.89
N PRO A 344 -16.07 1.52 16.80
CA PRO A 344 -15.87 0.08 16.82
C PRO A 344 -14.85 -0.34 17.90
N GLY A 345 -15.24 -1.28 18.76
CA GLY A 345 -14.41 -1.74 19.87
C GLY A 345 -14.46 -0.88 21.14
N SER A 346 -15.34 0.13 21.19
CA SER A 346 -15.60 0.92 22.40
C SER A 346 -16.98 0.58 22.95
N ASP A 347 -17.09 0.44 24.28
CA ASP A 347 -18.36 0.24 24.99
C ASP A 347 -19.08 1.55 25.31
N ARG A 348 -18.41 2.70 25.12
CA ARG A 348 -18.96 4.02 25.42
C ARG A 348 -19.25 4.78 24.15
N PRO A 349 -20.42 5.43 24.03
CA PRO A 349 -20.72 6.29 22.89
C PRO A 349 -19.77 7.50 22.88
N ALA A 350 -19.26 7.83 21.69
CA ALA A 350 -18.49 9.05 21.46
C ALA A 350 -19.41 10.28 21.29
N LEU A 351 -20.62 10.05 20.78
CA LEU A 351 -21.71 11.02 20.72
C LEU A 351 -22.99 10.34 21.23
N ASP A 352 -23.74 11.02 22.09
CA ASP A 352 -24.95 10.48 22.75
C ASP A 352 -26.10 11.49 22.71
N GLY A 353 -26.87 11.46 21.62
CA GLY A 353 -28.00 12.33 21.43
C GLY A 353 -27.65 13.78 21.12
N VAL A 354 -26.58 14.02 20.37
CA VAL A 354 -26.15 15.38 20.00
C VAL A 354 -27.14 15.99 19.02
N ALA A 355 -27.64 17.19 19.38
CA ALA A 355 -28.54 17.97 18.55
C ALA A 355 -28.12 19.46 18.61
N PHE A 356 -27.86 20.07 17.46
CA PHE A 356 -27.64 21.49 17.29
C PHE A 356 -27.70 21.89 15.80
N THR A 357 -27.78 23.21 15.57
CA THR A 357 -27.86 23.77 14.20
C THR A 357 -26.77 24.80 13.97
N ALA A 358 -26.00 24.61 12.88
CA ALA A 358 -25.12 25.66 12.35
C ALA A 358 -25.89 26.44 11.26
N ALA A 359 -26.23 27.68 11.58
CA ALA A 359 -27.08 28.52 10.74
C ALA A 359 -26.35 28.95 9.44
N PRO A 360 -27.08 29.14 8.32
CA PRO A 360 -26.52 29.55 7.04
C PRO A 360 -25.72 30.85 7.16
N GLY A 361 -24.51 30.87 6.55
CA GLY A 361 -23.65 32.04 6.51
C GLY A 361 -23.09 32.54 7.84
N ARG A 362 -23.28 31.74 8.92
CA ARG A 362 -22.80 32.07 10.27
C ARG A 362 -21.63 31.17 10.69
N THR A 363 -20.93 31.61 11.72
CA THR A 363 -19.87 30.84 12.38
C THR A 363 -20.43 30.14 13.61
N THR A 364 -20.45 28.82 13.60
CA THR A 364 -20.75 27.98 14.75
C THR A 364 -19.45 27.40 15.30
N ALA A 365 -19.12 27.72 16.55
CA ALA A 365 -17.97 27.15 17.23
C ALA A 365 -18.37 25.93 18.06
N VAL A 366 -17.64 24.83 17.92
CA VAL A 366 -17.81 23.61 18.71
C VAL A 366 -16.61 23.51 19.67
N VAL A 367 -16.90 23.61 20.97
CA VAL A 367 -15.89 23.59 22.05
C VAL A 367 -16.17 22.46 23.03
N GLY A 368 -15.15 22.09 23.80
CA GLY A 368 -15.27 21.06 24.84
C GLY A 368 -13.91 20.45 25.20
N PRO A 369 -13.83 19.69 26.30
CA PRO A 369 -12.61 19.01 26.70
C PRO A 369 -12.12 18.00 25.64
N SER A 370 -10.88 17.54 25.79
CA SER A 370 -10.37 16.44 24.97
C SER A 370 -11.24 15.20 25.18
N GLY A 371 -11.58 14.50 24.10
CA GLY A 371 -12.46 13.34 24.16
C GLY A 371 -13.97 13.64 24.21
N ALA A 372 -14.39 14.91 24.16
CA ALA A 372 -15.80 15.29 24.16
C ALA A 372 -16.60 14.88 22.89
N GLY A 373 -15.94 14.36 21.84
CA GLY A 373 -16.59 13.92 20.61
C GLY A 373 -16.48 14.88 19.43
N LYS A 374 -15.72 15.97 19.52
CA LYS A 374 -15.59 17.01 18.47
C LYS A 374 -15.12 16.45 17.12
N SER A 375 -14.05 15.67 17.09
CA SER A 375 -13.53 15.07 15.84
C SER A 375 -14.46 14.00 15.29
N THR A 376 -15.21 13.31 16.16
CA THR A 376 -16.25 12.36 15.75
C THR A 376 -17.39 13.07 15.03
N LEU A 377 -17.82 14.22 15.53
CA LEU A 377 -18.82 15.06 14.90
C LEU A 377 -18.42 15.47 13.47
N LEU A 378 -17.16 15.89 13.28
CA LEU A 378 -16.65 16.21 11.94
C LEU A 378 -16.59 14.98 11.04
N SER A 379 -16.22 13.81 11.56
CA SER A 379 -16.18 12.58 10.79
C SER A 379 -17.56 12.14 10.28
N LEU A 380 -18.63 12.42 11.06
CA LEU A 380 -20.01 12.17 10.64
C LEU A 380 -20.48 13.20 9.60
N LEU A 381 -20.17 14.49 9.77
CA LEU A 381 -20.48 15.53 8.78
C LEU A 381 -19.85 15.24 7.41
N LEU A 382 -18.58 14.79 7.40
CA LEU A 382 -17.88 14.40 6.18
C LEU A 382 -18.28 13.01 5.66
N ARG A 383 -19.20 12.37 6.38
CA ARG A 383 -19.62 11.01 6.11
C ARG A 383 -18.43 10.06 5.88
N GLN A 384 -17.44 10.13 6.78
CA GLN A 384 -16.40 9.12 6.92
C GLN A 384 -16.91 7.91 7.71
N ARG A 385 -17.99 8.13 8.47
CA ARG A 385 -18.77 7.16 9.23
C ARG A 385 -20.24 7.59 9.19
N ASP A 386 -21.16 6.63 9.27
CA ASP A 386 -22.58 6.91 9.47
C ASP A 386 -22.92 6.86 10.97
N PRO A 387 -23.88 7.64 11.50
CA PRO A 387 -24.31 7.57 12.88
C PRO A 387 -25.02 6.25 13.19
N ASP A 388 -24.96 5.78 14.45
CA ASP A 388 -25.69 4.60 14.90
C ASP A 388 -27.21 4.90 14.96
N SER A 389 -27.57 6.14 15.32
CA SER A 389 -28.95 6.67 15.28
C SER A 389 -28.92 8.19 15.17
N GLY A 390 -30.09 8.77 14.81
CA GLY A 390 -30.19 10.18 14.46
C GLY A 390 -29.72 10.45 13.02
N ILE A 391 -29.72 11.69 12.60
CA ILE A 391 -29.35 12.11 11.24
C ILE A 391 -28.52 13.39 11.27
N VAL A 392 -27.67 13.53 10.26
CA VAL A 392 -26.94 14.77 9.95
C VAL A 392 -27.49 15.29 8.63
N THR A 393 -28.03 16.51 8.63
CA THR A 393 -28.59 17.13 7.44
C THR A 393 -27.77 18.33 6.99
N VAL A 394 -27.70 18.54 5.67
CA VAL A 394 -27.13 19.73 5.05
C VAL A 394 -28.17 20.28 4.06
N ALA A 395 -28.52 21.54 4.20
CA ALA A 395 -29.62 22.18 3.46
C ALA A 395 -30.95 21.39 3.61
N GLY A 396 -31.25 20.88 4.80
CA GLY A 396 -32.46 20.10 5.11
C GLY A 396 -32.50 18.68 4.55
N THR A 397 -31.43 18.23 3.85
CA THR A 397 -31.35 16.89 3.27
C THR A 397 -30.33 16.05 4.04
N ASP A 398 -30.67 14.81 4.37
CA ASP A 398 -29.78 13.86 5.01
C ASP A 398 -28.50 13.68 4.18
N THR A 399 -27.33 13.73 4.85
CA THR A 399 -26.05 13.50 4.21
C THR A 399 -25.98 12.14 3.50
N ALA A 400 -26.75 11.16 3.94
CA ALA A 400 -26.85 9.83 3.32
C ALA A 400 -27.54 9.85 1.94
N ALA A 401 -28.34 10.86 1.65
CA ALA A 401 -29.00 11.01 0.34
C ALA A 401 -28.07 11.54 -0.75
N TYR A 402 -26.99 12.23 -0.39
CA TYR A 402 -25.99 12.72 -1.33
C TYR A 402 -24.99 11.64 -1.72
N THR A 403 -24.43 11.73 -2.95
CA THR A 403 -23.20 10.97 -3.27
C THR A 403 -22.04 11.49 -2.41
N LEU A 404 -21.17 10.61 -1.95
CA LEU A 404 -20.01 10.99 -1.11
C LEU A 404 -19.12 12.05 -1.81
N ALA A 405 -18.92 11.89 -3.12
CA ALA A 405 -18.13 12.83 -3.92
C ALA A 405 -18.77 14.21 -3.95
N SER A 406 -20.11 14.30 -4.10
CA SER A 406 -20.84 15.56 -4.13
C SER A 406 -20.84 16.24 -2.77
N LEU A 407 -21.19 15.51 -1.70
CA LEU A 407 -21.18 16.02 -0.31
C LEU A 407 -19.81 16.60 0.06
N ARG A 408 -18.73 15.83 -0.16
CA ARG A 408 -17.36 16.24 0.21
C ARG A 408 -16.82 17.39 -0.64
N ARG A 409 -17.30 17.56 -1.86
CA ARG A 409 -16.97 18.73 -2.69
C ARG A 409 -17.58 20.02 -2.14
N GLY A 410 -18.75 19.94 -1.52
CA GLY A 410 -19.43 21.06 -0.90
C GLY A 410 -18.90 21.44 0.49
N ILE A 411 -17.96 20.69 1.05
CA ILE A 411 -17.41 20.91 2.40
C ILE A 411 -15.87 21.00 2.32
N ALA A 412 -15.31 22.20 2.49
CA ALA A 412 -13.87 22.38 2.62
C ALA A 412 -13.45 22.16 4.09
N VAL A 413 -12.32 21.49 4.30
CA VAL A 413 -11.82 21.16 5.64
C VAL A 413 -10.37 21.60 5.81
N VAL A 414 -10.08 22.28 6.90
CA VAL A 414 -8.72 22.47 7.42
C VAL A 414 -8.57 21.58 8.63
N SER A 415 -7.82 20.49 8.50
CA SER A 415 -7.61 19.50 9.56
C SER A 415 -6.58 19.97 10.58
N GLN A 416 -6.67 19.46 11.81
CA GLN A 416 -5.71 19.67 12.89
C GLN A 416 -4.28 19.29 12.46
N GLU A 417 -4.12 18.09 11.89
CA GLU A 417 -2.86 17.66 11.26
C GLU A 417 -2.89 18.01 9.77
N THR A 418 -2.16 19.05 9.39
CA THR A 418 -2.05 19.43 7.99
C THR A 418 -1.11 18.49 7.24
N TYR A 419 -1.64 17.77 6.26
CA TYR A 419 -0.84 16.95 5.36
C TYR A 419 -0.53 17.70 4.06
N LEU A 420 0.77 17.86 3.76
CA LEU A 420 1.26 18.34 2.48
C LEU A 420 1.98 17.22 1.75
N PHE A 421 1.71 17.08 0.47
CA PHE A 421 2.35 16.09 -0.39
C PHE A 421 3.74 16.56 -0.80
N HIS A 422 4.62 15.62 -1.08
CA HIS A 422 5.93 15.88 -1.68
C HIS A 422 5.75 16.34 -3.14
N ALA A 423 5.39 17.60 -3.29
CA ALA A 423 5.07 18.27 -4.54
C ALA A 423 5.33 19.78 -4.36
N THR A 424 5.15 20.57 -5.39
CA THR A 424 5.27 22.04 -5.27
C THR A 424 4.14 22.63 -4.42
N ILE A 425 4.32 23.86 -3.95
CA ILE A 425 3.26 24.59 -3.23
C ILE A 425 2.03 24.75 -4.14
N ALA A 426 2.23 25.11 -5.42
CA ALA A 426 1.13 25.22 -6.38
C ALA A 426 0.36 23.91 -6.54
N GLU A 427 1.05 22.78 -6.74
CA GLU A 427 0.41 21.47 -6.85
C GLU A 427 -0.35 21.09 -5.58
N ASN A 428 0.20 21.39 -4.39
CA ASN A 428 -0.48 21.19 -3.13
C ASN A 428 -1.78 22.01 -3.00
N LEU A 429 -1.82 23.22 -3.50
CA LEU A 429 -3.04 24.04 -3.55
C LEU A 429 -4.04 23.51 -4.59
N CYS A 430 -3.56 23.13 -5.78
CA CYS A 430 -4.38 22.61 -6.88
C CYS A 430 -5.09 21.29 -6.56
N ILE A 431 -4.69 20.56 -5.49
CA ILE A 431 -5.44 19.35 -5.06
C ILE A 431 -6.93 19.66 -4.84
N ALA A 432 -7.25 20.83 -4.29
CA ALA A 432 -8.63 21.22 -4.03
C ALA A 432 -9.38 21.66 -5.31
N ARG A 433 -8.66 22.25 -6.27
CA ARG A 433 -9.22 22.75 -7.55
C ARG A 433 -8.19 22.60 -8.66
N PRO A 434 -8.13 21.44 -9.34
CA PRO A 434 -7.10 21.15 -10.34
C PRO A 434 -7.04 22.15 -11.53
N ALA A 435 -8.17 22.79 -11.85
CA ALA A 435 -8.27 23.77 -12.93
C ALA A 435 -8.11 25.23 -12.45
N ALA A 436 -7.56 25.46 -11.22
CA ALA A 436 -7.36 26.81 -10.71
C ALA A 436 -6.29 27.55 -11.52
N THR A 437 -6.55 28.82 -11.82
CA THR A 437 -5.57 29.71 -12.45
C THR A 437 -4.57 30.23 -11.42
N ASP A 438 -3.39 30.69 -11.87
CA ASP A 438 -2.39 31.30 -10.98
C ASP A 438 -2.95 32.51 -10.20
N GLY A 439 -3.87 33.27 -10.83
CA GLY A 439 -4.55 34.37 -10.16
C GLY A 439 -5.41 33.89 -8.98
N GLN A 440 -6.13 32.78 -9.14
CA GLN A 440 -6.94 32.18 -8.09
C GLN A 440 -6.06 31.59 -6.96
N LEU A 441 -4.94 30.94 -7.32
CA LEU A 441 -3.97 30.45 -6.34
C LEU A 441 -3.44 31.58 -5.46
N ARG A 442 -2.99 32.67 -6.09
CA ARG A 442 -2.47 33.84 -5.37
C ARG A 442 -3.55 34.54 -4.54
N ALA A 443 -4.78 34.61 -5.04
CA ALA A 443 -5.91 35.18 -4.28
C ALA A 443 -6.15 34.36 -2.99
N ALA A 444 -6.30 33.05 -3.12
CA ALA A 444 -6.49 32.16 -1.97
C ALA A 444 -5.30 32.20 -0.98
N ALA A 445 -4.08 32.31 -1.47
CA ALA A 445 -2.89 32.45 -0.63
C ALA A 445 -2.85 33.80 0.09
N ARG A 446 -3.28 34.89 -0.56
CA ARG A 446 -3.42 36.22 0.09
C ARG A 446 -4.48 36.21 1.17
N ASP A 447 -5.65 35.63 0.87
CA ASP A 447 -6.73 35.49 1.83
C ASP A 447 -6.32 34.64 3.05
N ALA A 448 -5.46 33.64 2.84
CA ALA A 448 -4.85 32.85 3.93
C ALA A 448 -3.64 33.52 4.59
N GLY A 449 -3.19 34.69 4.12
CA GLY A 449 -2.05 35.44 4.66
C GLY A 449 -0.69 34.77 4.47
N ILE A 450 -0.48 34.04 3.35
CA ILE A 450 0.75 33.30 3.07
C ILE A 450 1.44 33.69 1.75
N ASP A 451 0.76 34.43 0.85
CA ASP A 451 1.27 34.80 -0.48
C ASP A 451 2.63 35.52 -0.44
N ASP A 452 2.78 36.52 0.47
CA ASP A 452 4.04 37.25 0.63
C ASP A 452 5.20 36.34 1.04
N GLU A 453 4.94 35.33 1.89
CA GLU A 453 5.98 34.40 2.35
C GLU A 453 6.35 33.42 1.23
N ILE A 454 5.37 32.92 0.48
CA ILE A 454 5.60 32.06 -0.68
C ILE A 454 6.41 32.82 -1.74
N SER A 455 6.05 34.06 -2.02
CA SER A 455 6.71 34.91 -3.04
C SER A 455 8.17 35.27 -2.70
N ARG A 456 8.56 35.19 -1.42
CA ARG A 456 9.97 35.38 -0.98
C ARG A 456 10.82 34.12 -1.06
N LEU A 457 10.20 32.94 -1.27
CA LEU A 457 10.97 31.72 -1.47
C LEU A 457 11.70 31.78 -2.83
N PRO A 458 12.88 31.17 -2.96
CA PRO A 458 13.66 31.20 -4.21
C PRO A 458 12.87 30.80 -5.45
N ASP A 459 12.03 29.76 -5.33
CA ASP A 459 11.22 29.22 -6.42
C ASP A 459 9.74 29.60 -6.30
N GLY A 460 9.37 30.48 -5.34
CA GLY A 460 8.00 30.93 -5.13
C GLY A 460 7.01 29.76 -5.01
N TYR A 461 5.95 29.77 -5.81
CA TYR A 461 4.94 28.69 -5.86
C TYR A 461 5.46 27.37 -6.44
N ALA A 462 6.58 27.38 -7.16
CA ALA A 462 7.26 26.17 -7.65
C ALA A 462 8.17 25.52 -6.59
N THR A 463 8.29 26.13 -5.40
CA THR A 463 9.08 25.56 -4.29
C THR A 463 8.55 24.18 -3.92
N LEU A 464 9.45 23.17 -3.92
CA LEU A 464 9.14 21.80 -3.55
C LEU A 464 8.97 21.68 -2.04
N VAL A 465 7.82 21.16 -1.62
CA VAL A 465 7.52 20.87 -0.21
C VAL A 465 8.03 19.48 0.11
N GLY A 466 8.89 19.34 1.12
CA GLY A 466 9.40 18.06 1.58
C GLY A 466 8.28 17.15 2.12
N GLU A 467 8.63 15.88 2.39
CA GLU A 467 7.67 14.92 2.96
C GLU A 467 6.94 15.50 4.17
N ARG A 468 5.61 15.44 4.16
CA ARG A 468 4.73 15.99 5.20
C ARG A 468 4.98 17.48 5.51
N GLY A 469 5.57 18.23 4.58
CA GLY A 469 5.85 19.65 4.77
C GLY A 469 7.08 19.94 5.66
N ALA A 470 8.06 19.03 5.73
CA ALA A 470 9.23 19.16 6.60
C ALA A 470 10.08 20.42 6.35
N THR A 471 10.01 20.99 5.14
CA THR A 471 10.73 22.23 4.78
C THR A 471 10.02 23.51 5.23
N LEU A 472 8.79 23.41 5.74
CA LEU A 472 7.95 24.54 6.11
C LEU A 472 7.72 24.58 7.63
N SER A 473 7.55 25.80 8.18
CA SER A 473 7.13 25.97 9.57
C SER A 473 5.70 25.46 9.79
N GLY A 474 5.33 25.12 11.04
CA GLY A 474 3.96 24.71 11.38
C GLY A 474 2.90 25.70 10.92
N GLY A 475 3.16 26.99 11.12
CA GLY A 475 2.28 28.06 10.71
C GLY A 475 2.16 28.23 9.19
N GLN A 476 3.23 27.99 8.45
CA GLN A 476 3.19 28.00 6.98
C GLN A 476 2.35 26.84 6.47
N ARG A 477 2.56 25.62 7.02
CA ARG A 477 1.74 24.47 6.65
C ARG A 477 0.24 24.71 6.87
N GLN A 478 -0.14 25.24 8.03
CA GLN A 478 -1.55 25.53 8.33
C GLN A 478 -2.14 26.59 7.39
N ARG A 479 -1.39 27.65 7.08
CA ARG A 479 -1.87 28.69 6.15
C ARG A 479 -1.98 28.18 4.71
N ILE A 480 -1.09 27.28 4.28
CA ILE A 480 -1.24 26.60 2.98
C ILE A 480 -2.50 25.70 2.98
N ALA A 481 -2.78 24.98 4.08
CA ALA A 481 -4.01 24.21 4.20
C ALA A 481 -5.26 25.09 4.18
N LEU A 482 -5.21 26.25 4.83
CA LEU A 482 -6.29 27.25 4.78
C LEU A 482 -6.45 27.79 3.35
N ALA A 483 -5.36 28.16 2.66
CA ALA A 483 -5.41 28.58 1.26
C ALA A 483 -6.03 27.52 0.35
N ARG A 484 -5.67 26.22 0.57
CA ARG A 484 -6.29 25.08 -0.11
C ARG A 484 -7.80 25.01 0.11
N ALA A 485 -8.24 25.18 1.36
CA ALA A 485 -9.66 25.15 1.69
C ALA A 485 -10.43 26.34 1.12
N LEU A 486 -9.82 27.54 1.08
CA LEU A 486 -10.41 28.72 0.45
C LEU A 486 -10.49 28.58 -1.06
N LEU A 487 -9.46 27.99 -1.70
CA LEU A 487 -9.42 27.73 -3.13
C LEU A 487 -10.48 26.70 -3.58
N ALA A 488 -10.84 25.76 -2.70
CA ALA A 488 -11.91 24.78 -2.95
C ALA A 488 -13.26 25.47 -3.23
N ASP A 489 -13.46 26.68 -2.70
CA ASP A 489 -14.66 27.50 -2.90
C ASP A 489 -15.95 26.80 -2.48
N ALA A 490 -15.87 26.01 -1.40
CA ALA A 490 -16.99 25.24 -0.88
C ALA A 490 -17.92 26.11 -0.01
N PRO A 491 -19.25 25.93 -0.09
CA PRO A 491 -20.22 26.71 0.70
C PRO A 491 -20.25 26.35 2.19
N VAL A 492 -19.61 25.24 2.61
CA VAL A 492 -19.35 24.90 4.00
C VAL A 492 -17.86 24.86 4.26
N LEU A 493 -17.38 25.56 5.28
CA LEU A 493 -15.97 25.58 5.70
C LEU A 493 -15.85 25.02 7.12
N VAL A 494 -15.09 23.96 7.27
CA VAL A 494 -14.82 23.31 8.55
C VAL A 494 -13.36 23.57 8.94
N LEU A 495 -13.14 24.04 10.16
CA LEU A 495 -11.83 24.34 10.72
C LEU A 495 -11.64 23.51 11.99
N ASP A 496 -10.77 22.50 11.92
CA ASP A 496 -10.45 21.63 13.05
C ASP A 496 -9.10 22.06 13.65
N GLU A 497 -9.16 22.78 14.77
CA GLU A 497 -7.99 23.28 15.50
C GLU A 497 -6.95 24.01 14.62
N ALA A 498 -7.40 24.76 13.64
CA ALA A 498 -6.55 25.40 12.62
C ALA A 498 -5.50 26.41 13.16
N THR A 499 -5.41 26.62 14.48
CA THR A 499 -4.50 27.57 15.11
C THR A 499 -3.56 26.95 16.15
N SER A 500 -3.57 25.64 16.35
CA SER A 500 -2.86 24.97 17.44
C SER A 500 -1.33 24.98 17.32
N ALA A 501 -0.79 25.01 16.10
CA ALA A 501 0.65 24.92 15.81
C ALA A 501 1.27 26.26 15.36
N VAL A 502 0.62 27.41 15.65
CA VAL A 502 1.01 28.71 15.13
C VAL A 502 1.32 29.67 16.27
N ASP A 503 2.33 30.51 16.11
CA ASP A 503 2.64 31.62 17.01
C ASP A 503 1.52 32.69 17.04
N GLU A 504 1.50 33.56 18.04
CA GLU A 504 0.44 34.54 18.20
C GLU A 504 0.26 35.46 16.97
N ARG A 505 1.34 35.83 16.29
CA ARG A 505 1.27 36.64 15.07
C ARG A 505 0.65 35.89 13.91
N GLY A 506 0.98 34.62 13.74
CA GLY A 506 0.39 33.73 12.75
C GLY A 506 -1.10 33.44 13.05
N GLN A 507 -1.44 33.23 14.33
CA GLN A 507 -2.80 33.09 14.79
C GLN A 507 -3.65 34.33 14.48
N ALA A 508 -3.17 35.52 14.78
CA ALA A 508 -3.85 36.76 14.45
C ALA A 508 -4.07 36.96 12.94
N ARG A 509 -3.16 36.43 12.11
CA ARG A 509 -3.34 36.42 10.65
C ARG A 509 -4.42 35.45 10.22
N ILE A 510 -4.45 34.22 10.77
CA ILE A 510 -5.48 33.22 10.47
C ILE A 510 -6.86 33.73 10.92
N VAL A 511 -6.98 34.28 12.11
CA VAL A 511 -8.24 34.85 12.62
C VAL A 511 -8.72 36.01 11.73
N ARG A 512 -7.82 36.88 11.28
CA ARG A 512 -8.16 37.95 10.32
C ARG A 512 -8.60 37.42 8.97
N ALA A 513 -7.88 36.42 8.44
CA ALA A 513 -8.24 35.74 7.19
C ALA A 513 -9.64 35.15 7.28
N LEU A 514 -9.93 34.44 8.38
CA LEU A 514 -11.25 33.85 8.62
C LEU A 514 -12.36 34.89 8.80
N SER A 515 -12.05 36.04 9.40
CA SER A 515 -12.99 37.16 9.56
C SER A 515 -13.25 37.88 8.24
N ALA A 516 -12.30 37.84 7.29
CA ALA A 516 -12.42 38.40 5.95
C ALA A 516 -13.22 37.48 5.00
N VAL A 517 -13.29 36.19 5.30
CA VAL A 517 -14.20 35.26 4.59
C VAL A 517 -15.64 35.68 4.87
N GLY A 518 -16.33 36.13 3.84
CA GLY A 518 -17.68 36.71 3.95
C GLY A 518 -18.74 35.75 4.51
N ARG A 519 -19.96 36.24 4.65
CA ARG A 519 -21.15 35.45 5.08
C ARG A 519 -21.72 34.57 3.95
N ASP A 520 -20.96 34.37 2.91
CA ASP A 520 -21.27 33.52 1.76
C ASP A 520 -21.01 32.02 2.03
N ARG A 521 -20.51 31.69 3.23
CA ARG A 521 -20.22 30.30 3.64
C ARG A 521 -20.67 30.04 5.06
N THR A 522 -21.19 28.83 5.30
CA THR A 522 -21.45 28.34 6.66
C THR A 522 -20.14 27.82 7.26
N ARG A 523 -19.76 28.29 8.43
CA ARG A 523 -18.50 27.97 9.07
C ARG A 523 -18.70 27.17 10.35
N ILE A 524 -18.00 26.06 10.46
CA ILE A 524 -17.95 25.24 11.68
C ILE A 524 -16.51 25.24 12.19
N VAL A 525 -16.28 25.77 13.37
CA VAL A 525 -14.96 25.91 13.96
C VAL A 525 -14.85 25.03 15.18
N VAL A 526 -14.06 23.97 15.12
CA VAL A 526 -13.68 23.19 16.29
C VAL A 526 -12.45 23.81 16.90
N ALA A 527 -12.55 24.31 18.11
CA ALA A 527 -11.47 25.04 18.75
C ALA A 527 -11.17 24.55 20.17
N HIS A 528 -9.88 24.43 20.47
CA HIS A 528 -9.33 24.31 21.81
C HIS A 528 -8.90 25.68 22.39
N ARG A 529 -8.69 26.69 21.52
CA ARG A 529 -8.28 28.04 21.91
C ARG A 529 -9.46 29.01 21.80
N LEU A 530 -9.70 29.73 22.85
CA LEU A 530 -10.89 30.57 23.04
C LEU A 530 -10.93 31.83 22.17
N ASP A 531 -9.78 32.32 21.66
CA ASP A 531 -9.75 33.53 20.84
C ASP A 531 -10.46 33.33 19.48
N ALA A 532 -10.42 32.09 18.94
CA ALA A 532 -11.14 31.76 17.72
C ALA A 532 -12.67 31.64 17.93
N VAL A 533 -13.10 31.47 19.21
CA VAL A 533 -14.49 31.18 19.58
C VAL A 533 -15.24 32.45 19.99
N ARG A 534 -14.54 33.46 20.55
CA ARG A 534 -15.16 34.70 21.04
C ARG A 534 -16.00 35.44 20.01
N ASN A 535 -15.61 35.35 18.75
CA ASN A 535 -16.26 36.05 17.64
C ASN A 535 -17.23 35.12 16.87
N ALA A 536 -17.50 33.93 17.37
CA ALA A 536 -18.47 33.03 16.76
C ALA A 536 -19.90 33.56 16.98
N ASP A 537 -20.74 33.43 15.96
CA ASP A 537 -22.16 33.82 16.07
C ASP A 537 -22.93 32.89 17.02
N HIS A 538 -22.49 31.63 17.12
CA HIS A 538 -23.06 30.60 17.98
C HIS A 538 -21.98 29.65 18.50
N ILE A 539 -22.08 29.25 19.75
CA ILE A 539 -21.14 28.34 20.40
C ILE A 539 -21.91 27.13 20.93
N VAL A 540 -21.44 25.95 20.60
CA VAL A 540 -21.93 24.66 21.08
C VAL A 540 -20.88 24.03 21.99
N VAL A 541 -21.24 23.78 23.24
CA VAL A 541 -20.34 23.19 24.24
C VAL A 541 -20.63 21.70 24.32
N LEU A 542 -19.68 20.88 23.90
CA LEU A 542 -19.75 19.43 24.04
C LEU A 542 -19.04 18.98 25.32
N ASP A 543 -19.70 18.10 26.06
CA ASP A 543 -19.12 17.39 27.19
C ASP A 543 -19.60 15.95 27.21
N ALA A 544 -18.66 15.00 27.36
CA ALA A 544 -18.93 13.56 27.39
C ALA A 544 -19.88 13.07 26.27
N GLY A 545 -19.71 13.59 25.06
CA GLY A 545 -20.53 13.21 23.89
C GLY A 545 -21.91 13.83 23.83
N ARG A 546 -22.23 14.80 24.66
CA ARG A 546 -23.52 15.50 24.68
C ARG A 546 -23.37 17.00 24.56
N VAL A 547 -24.38 17.70 24.08
CA VAL A 547 -24.44 19.17 24.13
C VAL A 547 -24.78 19.58 25.57
N ALA A 548 -23.79 20.16 26.25
CA ALA A 548 -23.92 20.63 27.62
C ALA A 548 -24.54 22.02 27.71
N ALA A 549 -24.22 22.90 26.74
CA ALA A 549 -24.76 24.26 26.63
C ALA A 549 -24.60 24.78 25.21
N GLU A 550 -25.44 25.73 24.80
CA GLU A 550 -25.32 26.48 23.54
C GLU A 550 -25.75 27.92 23.70
N GLY A 551 -25.15 28.82 22.94
CA GLY A 551 -25.43 30.27 23.00
C GLY A 551 -24.30 31.12 22.46
N ASP A 552 -24.29 32.40 22.74
CA ASP A 552 -23.18 33.31 22.47
C ASP A 552 -22.13 33.33 23.61
N HIS A 553 -20.98 33.93 23.35
CA HIS A 553 -19.87 34.01 24.32
C HIS A 553 -20.31 34.63 25.66
N ALA A 554 -21.09 35.74 25.63
CA ALA A 554 -21.47 36.47 26.83
C ALA A 554 -22.44 35.66 27.68
N THR A 555 -23.47 35.06 27.06
CA THR A 555 -24.45 34.23 27.71
C THR A 555 -23.84 33.00 28.36
N LEU A 556 -22.96 32.27 27.62
CA LEU A 556 -22.31 31.06 28.14
C LEU A 556 -21.31 31.38 29.27
N LEU A 557 -20.63 32.52 29.19
CA LEU A 557 -19.71 32.96 30.26
C LEU A 557 -20.47 33.34 31.55
N ALA A 558 -21.58 34.05 31.40
CA ALA A 558 -22.45 34.43 32.52
C ALA A 558 -23.18 33.22 33.17
N GLY A 559 -23.52 32.21 32.36
CA GLY A 559 -24.18 30.96 32.81
C GLY A 559 -23.26 30.03 33.61
N GLY A 560 -21.94 30.26 33.62
CA GLY A 560 -20.98 29.38 34.29
C GLY A 560 -20.80 28.01 33.60
N GLY A 561 -20.59 26.96 34.37
CA GLY A 561 -20.49 25.60 33.86
C GLY A 561 -19.21 25.29 33.06
N VAL A 562 -19.28 24.30 32.14
CA VAL A 562 -18.15 23.77 31.38
C VAL A 562 -17.47 24.85 30.55
N TYR A 563 -18.24 25.75 29.91
CA TYR A 563 -17.68 26.83 29.10
C TYR A 563 -16.85 27.83 29.92
N ALA A 564 -17.37 28.29 31.03
CA ALA A 564 -16.67 29.23 31.91
C ALA A 564 -15.39 28.58 32.48
N ALA A 565 -15.43 27.29 32.82
CA ALA A 565 -14.27 26.54 33.28
C ALA A 565 -13.19 26.43 32.17
N LEU A 566 -13.58 26.18 30.92
CA LEU A 566 -12.66 26.16 29.77
C LEU A 566 -12.01 27.56 29.56
N VAL A 567 -12.81 28.63 29.69
CA VAL A 567 -12.34 30.02 29.58
C VAL A 567 -11.32 30.35 30.69
N ALA A 568 -11.61 29.94 31.92
CA ALA A 568 -10.71 30.17 33.07
C ALA A 568 -9.38 29.41 32.89
N ALA A 569 -9.43 28.11 32.51
CA ALA A 569 -8.25 27.30 32.26
C ALA A 569 -7.35 27.90 31.14
N GLY A 570 -7.94 28.43 30.08
CA GLY A 570 -7.19 29.08 28.99
C GLY A 570 -6.54 30.43 29.37
N ARG A 571 -7.03 31.09 30.41
CA ARG A 571 -6.42 32.31 30.95
C ARG A 571 -5.22 31.99 31.83
N THR A 572 -5.33 30.99 32.69
CA THR A 572 -4.24 30.59 33.60
C THR A 572 -2.99 30.13 32.83
N THR A 573 -3.16 29.46 31.69
CA THR A 573 -2.05 29.04 30.83
C THR A 573 -1.32 30.24 30.19
N ARG A 574 -1.99 31.37 29.96
CA ARG A 574 -1.36 32.58 29.44
C ARG A 574 -0.56 33.34 30.48
N GLU A 575 -1.02 33.38 31.71
CA GLU A 575 -0.30 34.10 32.81
C GLU A 575 0.98 33.37 33.20
N THR A 576 1.09 32.08 32.98
CA THR A 576 2.33 31.30 33.22
C THR A 576 3.32 31.36 32.07
N ASP A 577 2.91 31.74 30.86
CA ASP A 577 3.78 31.88 29.67
C ASP A 577 4.28 33.32 29.44
N ASP A 578 3.80 34.34 30.19
CA ASP A 578 4.31 35.70 30.14
C ASP A 578 5.42 35.87 31.21
N PRO A 579 6.72 35.88 30.87
CA PRO A 579 7.76 36.25 31.78
C PRO A 579 7.59 37.74 32.04
N GLY A 580 7.00 38.07 33.19
CA GLY A 580 6.79 39.45 33.65
C GLY A 580 8.01 40.33 33.41
N PRO A 581 7.84 41.69 33.35
CA PRO A 581 8.90 42.59 32.97
C PRO A 581 10.12 42.40 33.87
N ALA A 582 11.26 42.11 33.24
CA ALA A 582 12.54 41.98 33.90
C ALA A 582 12.77 43.21 34.79
N HIS A 583 12.81 43.00 36.10
CA HIS A 583 13.29 44.01 37.02
C HIS A 583 14.66 44.47 36.55
N GLU A 584 14.77 45.73 36.14
CA GLU A 584 16.04 46.48 36.02
C GLU A 584 16.76 46.42 37.38
N ALA A 585 17.68 45.48 37.50
CA ALA A 585 18.65 45.52 38.59
C ALA A 585 19.70 46.56 38.25
N THR A 586 19.54 47.72 38.88
CA THR A 586 20.51 48.83 39.00
C THR A 586 21.93 48.27 39.22
N GLY A 587 22.83 48.84 38.44
CA GLY A 587 24.25 48.53 38.44
C GLY A 587 24.95 48.59 39.78
N ARG A 588 25.85 47.67 39.97
CA ARG A 588 27.10 47.80 40.74
C ARG A 588 28.15 46.93 40.03
N THR A 589 29.10 47.62 39.43
CA THR A 589 30.44 47.12 39.10
C THR A 589 31.19 46.77 40.39
N PRO A 590 31.96 45.70 40.44
CA PRO A 590 33.23 45.64 41.15
C PRO A 590 34.39 45.49 40.17
N GLN A 591 35.36 46.34 40.40
CA GLN A 591 36.72 46.29 39.89
C GLN A 591 37.46 45.05 40.34
N GLU A 592 38.34 44.61 39.47
CA GLU A 592 39.65 44.00 39.66
C GLU A 592 39.96 43.30 40.99
N GLU A 593 40.30 42.03 40.93
CA GLU A 593 41.54 41.53 41.56
C GLU A 593 42.12 40.37 40.75
N ARG A 594 43.41 40.56 40.48
CA ARG A 594 44.33 39.64 39.81
C ARG A 594 44.81 38.53 40.76
N ALA A 595 45.24 37.47 40.14
CA ALA A 595 46.29 36.52 40.55
C ALA A 595 45.90 35.37 41.51
N ALA A 596 45.83 34.19 40.99
CA ALA A 596 46.81 33.06 41.19
C ALA A 596 46.39 31.88 40.28
#